data_b90388247ef8186b67cea084f0708d49
#
_entry.id   b90388247ef8186b67cea084f0708d49
#
_cell.length_a   1.000
_cell.length_b   1.000
_cell.length_c   1.000
_cell.angle_alpha   90.00
_cell.angle_beta   90.00
_cell.angle_gamma   90.00
#
_symmetry.space_group_name_H-M   'P 1'
#
loop_
_entity.id
_entity.type
_entity.pdbx_description
1 polymer ?
#
loop_
_entity_poly.entity_id
_entity_poly.type
_entity_poly.pdbx_seq_one_letter_code
_entity_poly.pdbx_strand_id
1 'polypeptide(L)'
;MSILISIFISGYHGKTTDFAKNSSCHRTTIAHFLNSGKWDDSLLSDALKQPVIEIIYSEAARTGNPVFCIVDDTIASKTKPLSRALHPIEDAYFHQSHLKKKQDYGHQAVAVMLSCNGIVLNYAFVMYNKSISKIDIVQNIAKELPVPPVMSYFLCDCWYVSEKIINTFAQKGFHTIGALKTNRLLYPSEMKKKLSELATELSATHNGFDLVTVNKRKYYVYRYKGNLNGIENAVVLLSYPEKAFGNPKALRAFISTNVDLSTQEILRISITLSYWNRQFLAVA
;
A
#
# COMPACT_ATOMS: atom_id res chain seq x y z
N MET A 1 21.74 -22.47 0.56
CA MET A 1 21.67 -21.93 -0.82
C MET A 1 20.60 -22.64 -1.66
N SER A 2 20.57 -23.98 -1.75
CA SER A 2 19.63 -24.74 -2.61
C SER A 2 18.15 -24.55 -2.29
N ILE A 3 17.75 -24.39 -1.02
CA ILE A 3 16.35 -24.19 -0.61
C ILE A 3 15.82 -22.84 -1.11
N LEU A 4 16.58 -21.76 -0.92
CA LEU A 4 16.19 -20.44 -1.42
C LEU A 4 16.07 -20.42 -2.94
N ILE A 5 17.03 -20.99 -3.66
CA ILE A 5 16.98 -21.13 -5.12
C ILE A 5 15.72 -21.89 -5.55
N SER A 6 15.37 -22.97 -4.84
CA SER A 6 14.18 -23.76 -5.12
C SER A 6 12.88 -22.96 -4.94
N ILE A 7 12.80 -22.12 -3.89
CA ILE A 7 11.68 -21.21 -3.67
C ILE A 7 11.58 -20.19 -4.81
N PHE A 8 12.70 -19.61 -5.24
CA PHE A 8 12.75 -18.68 -6.38
C PHE A 8 12.28 -19.34 -7.68
N ILE A 9 12.80 -20.54 -8.00
CA ILE A 9 12.42 -21.29 -9.21
C ILE A 9 10.92 -21.60 -9.21
N SER A 10 10.35 -21.91 -8.04
CA SER A 10 8.91 -22.19 -7.87
C SER A 10 8.03 -20.93 -7.85
N GLY A 11 8.60 -19.74 -8.08
CA GLY A 11 7.87 -18.47 -8.10
C GLY A 11 7.22 -18.13 -6.76
N TYR A 12 7.85 -18.53 -5.65
CA TYR A 12 7.34 -18.36 -4.27
C TYR A 12 6.05 -19.14 -3.96
N HIS A 13 5.62 -20.02 -4.85
CA HIS A 13 4.45 -20.87 -4.67
C HIS A 13 4.86 -22.33 -4.55
N GLY A 14 4.19 -23.05 -3.66
CA GLY A 14 4.40 -24.49 -3.56
C GLY A 14 4.38 -25.01 -2.13
N LYS A 15 4.44 -26.32 -2.06
CA LYS A 15 4.61 -27.07 -0.81
C LYS A 15 6.07 -27.48 -0.67
N THR A 16 6.48 -27.90 0.52
CA THR A 16 7.83 -28.43 0.77
C THR A 16 8.24 -29.53 -0.19
N THR A 17 7.27 -30.31 -0.69
CA THR A 17 7.48 -31.32 -1.73
C THR A 17 7.86 -30.72 -3.09
N ASP A 18 7.34 -29.55 -3.42
CA ASP A 18 7.63 -28.89 -4.70
C ASP A 18 9.01 -28.23 -4.64
N PHE A 19 9.36 -27.64 -3.50
CA PHE A 19 10.71 -27.14 -3.28
C PHE A 19 11.77 -28.25 -3.31
N ALA A 20 11.45 -29.43 -2.80
CA ALA A 20 12.36 -30.57 -2.82
C ALA A 20 12.69 -31.05 -4.25
N LYS A 21 11.77 -30.92 -5.21
CA LYS A 21 12.02 -31.30 -6.62
C LYS A 21 13.15 -30.48 -7.27
N ASN A 22 13.29 -29.23 -6.84
CA ASN A 22 14.27 -28.28 -7.37
C ASN A 22 15.47 -28.06 -6.43
N SER A 23 15.68 -28.97 -5.46
CA SER A 23 16.67 -28.87 -4.41
C SER A 23 17.38 -30.21 -4.23
N SER A 24 18.62 -30.19 -3.78
CA SER A 24 19.33 -31.40 -3.34
C SER A 24 18.88 -31.93 -1.98
N CYS A 25 17.94 -31.24 -1.31
CA CYS A 25 17.47 -31.58 0.02
C CYS A 25 16.17 -32.39 -0.03
N HIS A 26 16.07 -33.40 0.84
CA HIS A 26 14.80 -34.13 1.01
C HIS A 26 13.73 -33.19 1.64
N ARG A 27 12.45 -33.45 1.31
CA ARG A 27 11.31 -32.64 1.81
C ARG A 27 11.27 -32.48 3.33
N THR A 28 11.69 -33.52 4.08
CA THR A 28 11.73 -33.46 5.56
C THR A 28 12.80 -32.53 6.07
N THR A 29 13.94 -32.44 5.39
CA THR A 29 15.00 -31.48 5.70
C THR A 29 14.52 -30.05 5.50
N ILE A 30 13.81 -29.82 4.39
CA ILE A 30 13.21 -28.50 4.12
C ILE A 30 12.13 -28.16 5.15
N ALA A 31 11.25 -29.11 5.48
CA ALA A 31 10.23 -28.92 6.50
C ALA A 31 10.85 -28.63 7.88
N HIS A 32 11.87 -29.38 8.27
CA HIS A 32 12.60 -29.17 9.53
C HIS A 32 13.28 -27.79 9.56
N PHE A 33 13.92 -27.39 8.46
CA PHE A 33 14.54 -26.09 8.31
C PHE A 33 13.52 -24.95 8.48
N LEU A 34 12.34 -25.06 7.88
CA LEU A 34 11.30 -24.04 7.97
C LEU A 34 10.60 -24.02 9.33
N ASN A 35 10.38 -25.18 9.98
CA ASN A 35 9.60 -25.30 11.21
C ASN A 35 10.44 -25.20 12.48
N SER A 36 11.70 -25.64 12.43
CA SER A 36 12.54 -25.80 13.61
C SER A 36 13.87 -25.06 13.49
N GLY A 37 14.11 -24.39 12.37
CA GLY A 37 15.29 -23.54 12.19
C GLY A 37 15.25 -22.35 13.17
N LYS A 38 16.37 -22.07 13.81
CA LYS A 38 16.51 -20.86 14.62
C LYS A 38 16.80 -19.69 13.69
N TRP A 39 15.76 -19.05 13.23
CA TRP A 39 15.83 -17.88 12.37
C TRP A 39 15.88 -16.61 13.22
N ASP A 40 16.75 -15.71 12.85
CA ASP A 40 16.65 -14.32 13.25
C ASP A 40 16.07 -13.54 12.08
N ASP A 41 14.75 -13.45 12.01
CA ASP A 41 14.01 -12.76 10.94
C ASP A 41 14.19 -11.24 11.04
N SER A 42 14.43 -10.70 12.23
CA SER A 42 14.75 -9.28 12.42
C SER A 42 16.11 -8.95 11.80
N LEU A 43 17.13 -9.75 12.07
CA LEU A 43 18.46 -9.57 11.49
C LEU A 43 18.42 -9.68 9.95
N LEU A 44 17.67 -10.64 9.40
CA LEU A 44 17.50 -10.78 7.97
C LEU A 44 16.79 -9.59 7.36
N SER A 45 15.71 -9.13 8.00
CA SER A 45 14.95 -7.96 7.56
C SER A 45 15.83 -6.71 7.53
N ASP A 46 16.60 -6.47 8.58
CA ASP A 46 17.48 -5.30 8.68
C ASP A 46 18.63 -5.37 7.67
N ALA A 47 19.20 -6.56 7.45
CA ALA A 47 20.25 -6.76 6.45
C ALA A 47 19.77 -6.49 5.00
N LEU A 48 18.47 -6.65 4.72
CA LEU A 48 17.90 -6.38 3.40
C LEU A 48 17.58 -4.89 3.18
N LYS A 49 17.34 -4.11 4.22
CA LYS A 49 16.95 -2.69 4.10
C LYS A 49 18.01 -1.86 3.38
N GLN A 50 19.27 -1.99 3.79
CA GLN A 50 20.35 -1.17 3.23
C GLN A 50 20.57 -1.42 1.72
N PRO A 51 20.70 -2.67 1.22
CA PRO A 51 20.79 -2.94 -0.22
C PRO A 51 19.58 -2.40 -1.02
N VAL A 52 18.37 -2.48 -0.47
CA VAL A 52 17.16 -1.95 -1.12
C VAL A 52 17.27 -0.42 -1.27
N ILE A 53 17.68 0.28 -0.23
CA ILE A 53 17.91 1.74 -0.27
C ILE A 53 18.98 2.07 -1.32
N GLU A 54 20.12 1.38 -1.29
CA GLU A 54 21.23 1.63 -2.23
C GLU A 54 20.79 1.48 -3.68
N ILE A 55 20.08 0.39 -4.02
CA ILE A 55 19.62 0.14 -5.38
C ILE A 55 18.61 1.23 -5.81
N ILE A 56 17.58 1.47 -5.01
CA ILE A 56 16.49 2.38 -5.38
C ILE A 56 16.94 3.84 -5.40
N TYR A 57 17.74 4.27 -4.40
CA TYR A 57 18.19 5.67 -4.33
C TYR A 57 19.29 5.99 -5.35
N SER A 58 20.16 5.02 -5.67
CA SER A 58 21.12 5.17 -6.76
C SER A 58 20.43 5.31 -8.11
N GLU A 59 19.38 4.52 -8.35
CA GLU A 59 18.59 4.63 -9.58
C GLU A 59 17.84 5.97 -9.65
N ALA A 60 17.28 6.44 -8.52
CA ALA A 60 16.64 7.74 -8.44
C ALA A 60 17.62 8.89 -8.70
N ALA A 61 18.80 8.87 -8.08
CA ALA A 61 19.85 9.86 -8.30
C ALA A 61 20.36 9.87 -9.76
N ARG A 62 20.48 8.68 -10.37
CA ARG A 62 20.92 8.51 -11.76
C ARG A 62 19.92 9.02 -12.78
N THR A 63 18.62 8.81 -12.54
CA THR A 63 17.55 9.07 -13.53
C THR A 63 16.80 10.37 -13.27
N GLY A 64 16.84 10.92 -12.06
CA GLY A 64 15.99 12.02 -11.61
C GLY A 64 14.53 11.62 -11.39
N ASN A 65 14.18 10.33 -11.56
CA ASN A 65 12.83 9.83 -11.36
C ASN A 65 12.48 9.72 -9.89
N PRO A 66 11.21 9.97 -9.50
CA PRO A 66 10.79 9.94 -8.11
C PRO A 66 10.88 8.52 -7.51
N VAL A 67 11.19 8.47 -6.22
CA VAL A 67 11.03 7.25 -5.42
C VAL A 67 9.57 7.18 -4.94
N PHE A 68 8.96 6.02 -5.10
CA PHE A 68 7.67 5.70 -4.52
C PHE A 68 7.85 4.76 -3.32
N CYS A 69 7.41 5.18 -2.14
CA CYS A 69 7.26 4.33 -0.98
C CYS A 69 5.81 3.87 -0.91
N ILE A 70 5.57 2.59 -1.15
CA ILE A 70 4.23 2.01 -1.31
C ILE A 70 3.93 1.17 -0.08
N VAL A 71 2.81 1.46 0.60
CA VAL A 71 2.36 0.72 1.78
C VAL A 71 1.00 0.10 1.52
N ASP A 72 0.92 -1.19 1.80
CA ASP A 72 -0.35 -1.92 1.81
C ASP A 72 -0.30 -3.09 2.81
N ASP A 73 -1.45 -3.68 3.11
CA ASP A 73 -1.54 -4.86 3.95
C ASP A 73 -2.29 -6.01 3.26
N THR A 74 -1.87 -7.22 3.58
CA THR A 74 -2.44 -8.43 3.00
C THR A 74 -2.80 -9.44 4.06
N ILE A 75 -3.79 -10.31 3.76
CA ILE A 75 -4.18 -11.43 4.62
C ILE A 75 -3.88 -12.74 3.89
N ALA A 76 -2.93 -13.50 4.41
CA ALA A 76 -2.68 -14.87 3.99
C ALA A 76 -3.68 -15.80 4.69
N SER A 77 -4.79 -16.11 4.01
CA SER A 77 -5.87 -16.93 4.56
C SER A 77 -5.40 -18.33 4.94
N LYS A 78 -5.83 -18.79 6.11
CA LYS A 78 -5.57 -20.14 6.63
C LYS A 78 -6.87 -20.82 6.99
N THR A 79 -6.90 -22.16 6.93
CA THR A 79 -8.01 -22.92 7.50
C THR A 79 -7.93 -22.84 9.01
N LYS A 80 -9.01 -22.37 9.65
CA LYS A 80 -9.06 -22.33 11.11
C LYS A 80 -8.95 -23.75 11.67
N PRO A 81 -8.02 -24.02 12.60
CA PRO A 81 -7.94 -25.31 13.28
C PRO A 81 -9.21 -25.61 14.05
N LEU A 82 -9.52 -26.90 14.23
CA LEU A 82 -10.61 -27.33 15.10
C LEU A 82 -10.34 -26.84 16.54
N SER A 83 -11.39 -26.59 17.33
CA SER A 83 -11.28 -26.11 18.70
C SER A 83 -10.44 -27.03 19.62
N ARG A 84 -10.28 -28.30 19.22
CA ARG A 84 -9.47 -29.32 19.91
C ARG A 84 -8.01 -29.42 19.42
N ALA A 85 -7.58 -28.55 18.49
CA ALA A 85 -6.20 -28.59 18.01
C ALA A 85 -5.23 -28.24 19.13
N LEU A 86 -4.28 -29.14 19.42
CA LEU A 86 -3.24 -28.95 20.43
C LEU A 86 -2.23 -27.87 20.01
N HIS A 87 -2.08 -27.64 18.71
CA HIS A 87 -1.16 -26.67 18.12
C HIS A 87 -1.93 -25.73 17.20
N PRO A 88 -2.49 -24.62 17.72
CA PRO A 88 -3.08 -23.58 16.86
C PRO A 88 -1.99 -22.98 15.96
N ILE A 89 -2.41 -22.37 14.86
CA ILE A 89 -1.46 -21.65 14.00
C ILE A 89 -1.02 -20.38 14.75
N GLU A 90 0.28 -20.27 15.00
CA GLU A 90 0.90 -19.15 15.69
C GLU A 90 0.60 -17.83 14.92
N ASP A 91 0.31 -16.77 15.66
CA ASP A 91 -0.01 -15.43 15.14
C ASP A 91 -1.10 -15.36 14.04
N ALA A 92 -1.91 -16.39 13.88
CA ALA A 92 -3.08 -16.36 13.02
C ALA A 92 -4.32 -15.90 13.78
N TYR A 93 -4.98 -14.87 13.27
CA TYR A 93 -6.15 -14.25 13.88
C TYR A 93 -7.29 -14.07 12.85
N PHE A 94 -8.47 -13.70 13.34
CA PHE A 94 -9.53 -13.18 12.47
C PHE A 94 -9.27 -11.72 12.14
N HIS A 95 -9.27 -11.42 10.86
CA HIS A 95 -9.12 -10.08 10.31
C HIS A 95 -10.30 -9.72 9.42
N GLN A 96 -10.70 -8.45 9.38
CA GLN A 96 -11.72 -7.98 8.46
C GLN A 96 -11.12 -7.89 7.05
N SER A 97 -11.54 -8.77 6.15
CA SER A 97 -11.15 -8.73 4.74
C SER A 97 -12.11 -7.86 3.94
N HIS A 98 -11.62 -6.75 3.42
CA HIS A 98 -12.41 -5.88 2.53
C HIS A 98 -12.67 -6.55 1.17
N LEU A 99 -11.74 -7.36 0.69
CA LEU A 99 -11.89 -8.12 -0.56
C LEU A 99 -12.98 -9.18 -0.46
N LYS A 100 -12.99 -9.95 0.63
CA LYS A 100 -13.98 -11.01 0.86
C LYS A 100 -15.27 -10.50 1.51
N LYS A 101 -15.30 -9.24 1.96
CA LYS A 101 -16.41 -8.60 2.71
C LYS A 101 -16.86 -9.40 3.95
N LYS A 102 -15.95 -10.14 4.55
CA LYS A 102 -16.17 -10.96 5.75
C LYS A 102 -14.90 -11.07 6.57
N GLN A 103 -15.06 -11.62 7.78
CA GLN A 103 -13.89 -12.01 8.57
C GLN A 103 -13.15 -13.18 7.91
N ASP A 104 -11.84 -13.07 7.86
CA ASP A 104 -10.94 -14.07 7.30
C ASP A 104 -9.92 -14.47 8.37
N TYR A 105 -9.72 -15.78 8.53
CA TYR A 105 -8.74 -16.29 9.49
C TYR A 105 -7.40 -16.49 8.80
N GLY A 106 -6.33 -16.00 9.40
CA GLY A 106 -4.99 -16.15 8.83
C GLY A 106 -3.98 -15.17 9.39
N HIS A 107 -2.86 -15.08 8.73
CA HIS A 107 -1.84 -14.09 9.03
C HIS A 107 -2.13 -12.81 8.27
N GLN A 108 -1.96 -11.67 8.92
CA GLN A 108 -1.97 -10.38 8.25
C GLN A 108 -0.56 -9.76 8.31
N ALA A 109 -0.11 -9.19 7.23
CA ALA A 109 1.17 -8.52 7.17
C ALA A 109 1.03 -7.12 6.56
N VAL A 110 1.85 -6.20 7.03
CA VAL A 110 2.06 -4.87 6.44
C VAL A 110 3.33 -4.93 5.60
N ALA A 111 3.20 -4.63 4.32
CA ALA A 111 4.31 -4.58 3.38
C ALA A 111 4.64 -3.13 3.01
N VAL A 112 5.93 -2.81 2.98
CA VAL A 112 6.46 -1.53 2.50
C VAL A 112 7.43 -1.81 1.37
N MET A 113 7.11 -1.28 0.20
CA MET A 113 7.93 -1.43 -1.00
C MET A 113 8.51 -0.08 -1.40
N LEU A 114 9.72 -0.09 -1.91
CA LEU A 114 10.33 1.05 -2.58
C LEU A 114 10.39 0.78 -4.08
N SER A 115 10.06 1.81 -4.85
CA SER A 115 10.08 1.71 -6.31
C SER A 115 10.67 2.96 -6.94
N CYS A 116 11.47 2.76 -7.98
CA CYS A 116 11.97 3.82 -8.86
C CYS A 116 12.17 3.25 -10.26
N ASN A 117 11.73 3.96 -11.29
CA ASN A 117 11.98 3.63 -12.70
C ASN A 117 11.66 2.17 -13.08
N GLY A 118 10.58 1.60 -12.55
CA GLY A 118 10.15 0.22 -12.82
C GLY A 118 10.82 -0.84 -11.95
N ILE A 119 11.88 -0.50 -11.21
CA ILE A 119 12.44 -1.39 -10.17
C ILE A 119 11.55 -1.30 -8.96
N VAL A 120 11.20 -2.45 -8.36
CA VAL A 120 10.37 -2.56 -7.16
C VAL A 120 10.97 -3.57 -6.23
N LEU A 121 11.27 -3.15 -5.02
CA LEU A 121 11.89 -3.99 -4.00
C LEU A 121 11.13 -3.88 -2.68
N ASN A 122 11.02 -5.00 -1.97
CA ASN A 122 10.44 -5.04 -0.65
C ASN A 122 11.45 -4.46 0.35
N TYR A 123 11.07 -3.36 1.02
CA TYR A 123 11.87 -2.70 2.05
C TYR A 123 11.60 -3.26 3.45
N ALA A 124 10.32 -3.53 3.75
CA ALA A 124 9.91 -4.10 5.01
C ALA A 124 8.65 -4.95 4.86
N PHE A 125 8.61 -6.06 5.60
CA PHE A 125 7.45 -6.95 5.68
C PHE A 125 7.24 -7.33 7.15
N VAL A 126 6.18 -6.80 7.76
CA VAL A 126 5.94 -6.94 9.20
C VAL A 126 4.66 -7.74 9.45
N MET A 127 4.79 -8.86 10.13
CA MET A 127 3.64 -9.65 10.57
C MET A 127 2.82 -8.87 11.60
N TYR A 128 1.51 -8.76 11.35
CA TYR A 128 0.59 -8.04 12.21
C TYR A 128 -0.06 -8.97 13.23
N ASN A 129 0.40 -8.93 14.45
CA ASN A 129 -0.07 -9.76 15.57
C ASN A 129 -1.01 -9.02 16.54
N LYS A 130 -1.48 -7.82 16.18
CA LYS A 130 -2.36 -6.94 16.98
C LYS A 130 -1.73 -6.32 18.23
N SER A 131 -0.46 -6.55 18.51
CA SER A 131 0.24 -5.95 19.68
C SER A 131 0.38 -4.43 19.53
N ILE A 132 0.64 -3.96 18.30
CA ILE A 132 0.70 -2.54 17.94
C ILE A 132 -0.18 -2.28 16.73
N SER A 133 -0.64 -1.04 16.55
CA SER A 133 -1.49 -0.71 15.41
C SER A 133 -0.70 -0.73 14.09
N LYS A 134 -1.36 -1.04 12.97
CA LYS A 134 -0.75 -0.95 11.62
C LYS A 134 -0.24 0.47 11.31
N ILE A 135 -0.90 1.49 11.84
CA ILE A 135 -0.47 2.89 11.75
C ILE A 135 0.89 3.10 12.42
N ASP A 136 1.07 2.55 13.62
CA ASP A 136 2.34 2.67 14.35
C ASP A 136 3.46 1.84 13.69
N ILE A 137 3.13 0.66 13.13
CA ILE A 137 4.09 -0.11 12.31
C ILE A 137 4.62 0.75 11.16
N VAL A 138 3.72 1.32 10.36
CA VAL A 138 4.11 2.14 9.19
C VAL A 138 4.86 3.39 9.63
N GLN A 139 4.45 4.03 10.73
CA GLN A 139 5.14 5.19 11.26
C GLN A 139 6.56 4.87 11.71
N ASN A 140 6.77 3.73 12.38
CA ASN A 140 8.10 3.31 12.81
C ASN A 140 9.01 3.03 11.61
N ILE A 141 8.50 2.32 10.60
CA ILE A 141 9.23 2.08 9.34
C ILE A 141 9.58 3.41 8.65
N ALA A 142 8.64 4.35 8.59
CA ALA A 142 8.88 5.66 7.98
C ALA A 142 9.99 6.46 8.70
N LYS A 143 10.09 6.36 10.02
CA LYS A 143 11.17 7.01 10.81
C LYS A 143 12.56 6.45 10.48
N GLU A 144 12.65 5.20 10.06
CA GLU A 144 13.91 4.55 9.68
C GLU A 144 14.33 4.88 8.24
N LEU A 145 13.40 5.30 7.38
CA LEU A 145 13.69 5.63 5.99
C LEU A 145 14.66 6.82 5.91
N PRO A 146 15.76 6.70 5.15
CA PRO A 146 16.59 7.85 4.80
C PRO A 146 15.83 8.83 3.91
N VAL A 147 16.25 10.09 3.93
CA VAL A 147 15.72 11.11 3.01
C VAL A 147 16.10 10.72 1.56
N PRO A 148 15.15 10.67 0.63
CA PRO A 148 15.43 10.32 -0.75
C PRO A 148 16.22 11.43 -1.46
N PRO A 149 17.04 11.09 -2.48
CA PRO A 149 17.86 12.06 -3.19
C PRO A 149 17.08 12.98 -4.15
N VAL A 150 15.83 12.65 -4.43
CA VAL A 150 14.94 13.38 -5.35
C VAL A 150 13.54 13.53 -4.72
N MET A 151 12.71 14.39 -5.30
CA MET A 151 11.29 14.49 -4.92
C MET A 151 10.63 13.12 -4.97
N SER A 152 9.94 12.73 -3.92
CA SER A 152 9.46 11.36 -3.72
C SER A 152 8.06 11.32 -3.13
N TYR A 153 7.38 10.18 -3.28
CA TYR A 153 5.99 10.04 -2.94
C TYR A 153 5.74 8.82 -2.05
N PHE A 154 5.00 9.04 -0.98
CA PHE A 154 4.39 7.98 -0.18
C PHE A 154 3.02 7.64 -0.78
N LEU A 155 2.81 6.38 -1.12
CA LEU A 155 1.58 5.89 -1.72
C LEU A 155 0.86 4.92 -0.78
N CYS A 156 -0.41 5.16 -0.51
CA CYS A 156 -1.18 4.30 0.38
C CYS A 156 -2.67 4.27 0.04
N ASP A 157 -3.36 3.27 0.59
CA ASP A 157 -4.80 3.21 0.58
C ASP A 157 -5.44 4.17 1.61
N CYS A 158 -6.76 4.21 1.66
CA CYS A 158 -7.50 5.12 2.55
C CYS A 158 -7.35 4.80 4.05
N TRP A 159 -6.81 3.64 4.40
CA TRP A 159 -6.58 3.24 5.79
C TRP A 159 -5.40 3.99 6.39
N TYR A 160 -4.34 4.18 5.59
CA TYR A 160 -3.10 4.81 6.05
C TYR A 160 -3.07 6.33 5.89
N VAL A 161 -4.08 6.96 5.28
CA VAL A 161 -4.19 8.42 5.17
C VAL A 161 -4.61 9.00 6.51
N SER A 162 -3.63 9.36 7.34
CA SER A 162 -3.80 10.06 8.61
C SER A 162 -2.77 11.17 8.75
N GLU A 163 -3.10 12.22 9.50
CA GLU A 163 -2.18 13.33 9.80
C GLU A 163 -0.83 12.82 10.33
N LYS A 164 -0.88 11.89 11.29
CA LYS A 164 0.30 11.30 11.93
C LYS A 164 1.26 10.65 10.91
N ILE A 165 0.74 9.85 9.98
CA ILE A 165 1.55 9.22 8.92
C ILE A 165 2.06 10.24 7.93
N ILE A 166 1.18 11.10 7.42
CA ILE A 166 1.53 12.13 6.44
C ILE A 166 2.67 13.01 6.96
N ASN A 167 2.57 13.48 8.20
CA ASN A 167 3.61 14.31 8.81
C ASN A 167 4.93 13.54 8.99
N THR A 168 4.87 12.25 9.33
CA THR A 168 6.09 11.43 9.46
C THR A 168 6.79 11.28 8.11
N PHE A 169 6.06 11.00 7.03
CA PHE A 169 6.63 10.90 5.69
C PHE A 169 7.09 12.27 5.15
N ALA A 170 6.37 13.34 5.44
CA ALA A 170 6.78 14.69 5.06
C ALA A 170 8.12 15.09 5.70
N GLN A 171 8.36 14.75 6.97
CA GLN A 171 9.65 14.96 7.65
C GLN A 171 10.80 14.18 6.99
N LYS A 172 10.48 13.12 6.23
CA LYS A 172 11.44 12.32 5.46
C LYS A 172 11.53 12.73 3.99
N GLY A 173 10.90 13.85 3.60
CA GLY A 173 10.96 14.36 2.23
C GLY A 173 10.02 13.67 1.24
N PHE A 174 9.01 12.95 1.72
CA PHE A 174 7.98 12.35 0.87
C PHE A 174 6.69 13.15 0.87
N HIS A 175 6.18 13.47 -0.31
CA HIS A 175 4.80 13.89 -0.47
C HIS A 175 3.87 12.66 -0.43
N THR A 176 2.66 12.84 0.12
CA THR A 176 1.67 11.75 0.18
C THR A 176 0.71 11.83 -1.00
N ILE A 177 0.47 10.70 -1.66
CA ILE A 177 -0.66 10.50 -2.58
C ILE A 177 -1.40 9.25 -2.10
N GLY A 178 -2.70 9.40 -1.80
CA GLY A 178 -3.47 8.28 -1.25
C GLY A 178 -4.95 8.33 -1.61
N ALA A 179 -5.62 7.20 -1.45
CA ALA A 179 -7.07 7.15 -1.53
C ALA A 179 -7.70 7.77 -0.28
N LEU A 180 -8.88 8.36 -0.42
CA LEU A 180 -9.66 8.90 0.68
C LEU A 180 -10.99 8.17 0.83
N LYS A 181 -11.41 7.98 2.09
CA LYS A 181 -12.79 7.59 2.37
C LYS A 181 -13.72 8.76 2.05
N THR A 182 -14.80 8.49 1.33
CA THR A 182 -15.73 9.54 0.87
C THR A 182 -16.55 10.20 1.98
N ASN A 183 -16.47 9.68 3.20
CA ASN A 183 -17.05 10.29 4.40
C ASN A 183 -16.11 11.29 5.12
N ARG A 184 -14.89 11.52 4.61
CA ARG A 184 -13.98 12.55 5.10
C ARG A 184 -14.59 13.94 4.94
N LEU A 185 -14.19 14.85 5.83
CA LEU A 185 -14.69 16.22 5.87
C LEU A 185 -13.72 17.17 5.18
N LEU A 186 -14.26 18.01 4.32
CA LEU A 186 -13.62 19.19 3.74
C LEU A 186 -14.19 20.47 4.35
N TYR A 187 -13.51 21.57 4.10
CA TYR A 187 -13.95 22.92 4.52
C TYR A 187 -14.02 23.88 3.33
N PRO A 188 -14.85 23.59 2.29
CA PRO A 188 -15.03 24.52 1.19
C PRO A 188 -15.74 25.78 1.69
N SER A 189 -15.13 26.97 1.46
CA SER A 189 -15.68 28.25 1.88
C SER A 189 -16.09 28.28 3.38
N GLU A 190 -15.23 27.69 4.25
CA GLU A 190 -15.44 27.57 5.71
C GLU A 190 -16.61 26.66 6.14
N MET A 191 -17.33 26.09 5.20
CA MET A 191 -18.42 25.16 5.50
C MET A 191 -17.90 23.72 5.57
N LYS A 192 -18.29 23.02 6.63
CA LYS A 192 -17.94 21.61 6.85
C LYS A 192 -18.84 20.70 6.02
N LYS A 193 -18.29 19.99 5.02
CA LYS A 193 -19.01 19.03 4.17
C LYS A 193 -18.27 17.72 4.03
N LYS A 194 -19.01 16.61 3.92
CA LYS A 194 -18.39 15.32 3.52
C LYS A 194 -18.08 15.33 2.03
N LEU A 195 -17.01 14.61 1.64
CA LEU A 195 -16.63 14.46 0.24
C LEU A 195 -17.78 13.91 -0.63
N SER A 196 -18.55 12.95 -0.09
CA SER A 196 -19.71 12.37 -0.79
C SER A 196 -20.85 13.37 -1.00
N GLU A 197 -21.11 14.21 -0.01
CA GLU A 197 -22.16 15.25 -0.08
C GLU A 197 -21.78 16.32 -1.12
N LEU A 198 -20.52 16.83 -1.03
CA LEU A 198 -20.00 17.77 -2.00
C LEU A 198 -20.01 17.22 -3.43
N ALA A 199 -19.57 15.96 -3.61
CA ALA A 199 -19.58 15.32 -4.91
C ALA A 199 -20.99 15.18 -5.49
N THR A 200 -22.00 14.89 -4.67
CA THR A 200 -23.40 14.79 -5.10
C THR A 200 -23.94 16.14 -5.54
N GLU A 201 -23.71 17.19 -4.76
CA GLU A 201 -24.16 18.56 -5.09
C GLU A 201 -23.53 19.05 -6.41
N LEU A 202 -22.20 18.90 -6.55
CA LEU A 202 -21.49 19.36 -7.74
C LEU A 202 -21.84 18.53 -8.99
N SER A 203 -22.05 17.21 -8.85
CA SER A 203 -22.41 16.35 -10.00
C SER A 203 -23.82 16.63 -10.50
N ALA A 204 -24.75 17.01 -9.65
CA ALA A 204 -26.12 17.40 -10.05
C ALA A 204 -26.17 18.62 -10.98
N THR A 205 -25.21 19.53 -10.84
CA THR A 205 -25.10 20.76 -11.63
C THR A 205 -24.01 20.69 -12.71
N HIS A 206 -23.29 19.56 -12.84
CA HIS A 206 -22.08 19.42 -13.66
C HIS A 206 -21.01 20.51 -13.39
N ASN A 207 -21.04 21.14 -12.24
CA ASN A 207 -20.19 22.27 -11.95
C ASN A 207 -18.80 21.84 -11.47
N GLY A 208 -17.76 22.39 -12.11
CA GLY A 208 -16.36 22.24 -11.69
C GLY A 208 -15.74 20.87 -11.95
N PHE A 209 -16.41 19.96 -12.66
CA PHE A 209 -15.82 18.71 -13.13
C PHE A 209 -15.19 18.85 -14.51
N ASP A 210 -13.89 18.56 -14.59
CA ASP A 210 -13.16 18.49 -15.85
C ASP A 210 -13.07 17.05 -16.36
N LEU A 211 -13.10 16.86 -17.67
CA LEU A 211 -12.90 15.56 -18.30
C LEU A 211 -11.40 15.30 -18.48
N VAL A 212 -10.86 14.33 -17.74
CA VAL A 212 -9.44 13.98 -17.72
C VAL A 212 -9.24 12.58 -18.30
N THR A 213 -8.27 12.41 -19.20
CA THR A 213 -7.94 11.10 -19.77
C THR A 213 -6.66 10.56 -19.15
N VAL A 214 -6.74 9.36 -18.56
CA VAL A 214 -5.60 8.62 -17.99
C VAL A 214 -5.62 7.18 -18.50
N ASN A 215 -4.51 6.69 -19.04
CA ASN A 215 -4.37 5.32 -19.57
C ASN A 215 -5.53 4.91 -20.50
N LYS A 216 -5.88 5.77 -21.47
CA LYS A 216 -6.98 5.59 -22.44
C LYS A 216 -8.39 5.52 -21.80
N ARG A 217 -8.54 5.84 -20.54
CA ARG A 217 -9.83 5.91 -19.83
C ARG A 217 -10.14 7.35 -19.47
N LYS A 218 -11.40 7.72 -19.56
CA LYS A 218 -11.88 9.08 -19.26
C LYS A 218 -12.55 9.11 -17.89
N TYR A 219 -12.30 10.19 -17.17
CA TYR A 219 -12.81 10.44 -15.82
C TYR A 219 -13.29 11.89 -15.72
N TYR A 220 -14.43 12.12 -15.11
CA TYR A 220 -14.81 13.44 -14.61
C TYR A 220 -14.17 13.65 -13.25
N VAL A 221 -13.39 14.72 -13.13
CA VAL A 221 -12.60 14.99 -11.92
C VAL A 221 -12.84 16.41 -11.45
N TYR A 222 -13.26 16.56 -10.21
CA TYR A 222 -13.29 17.83 -9.50
C TYR A 222 -12.01 17.95 -8.65
N ARG A 223 -11.34 19.10 -8.74
CA ARG A 223 -10.12 19.42 -7.99
C ARG A 223 -10.41 20.46 -6.93
N TYR A 224 -10.20 20.10 -5.69
CA TYR A 224 -10.22 21.01 -4.55
C TYR A 224 -8.79 21.21 -4.03
N LYS A 225 -8.39 22.47 -3.76
CA LYS A 225 -7.13 22.82 -3.08
C LYS A 225 -7.47 23.54 -1.78
N GLY A 226 -7.01 22.99 -0.67
CA GLY A 226 -7.30 23.58 0.65
C GLY A 226 -7.05 22.58 1.77
N ASN A 227 -7.68 22.84 2.91
CA ASN A 227 -7.53 22.03 4.11
C ASN A 227 -8.52 20.88 4.14
N LEU A 228 -8.04 19.71 4.53
CA LEU A 228 -8.80 18.54 4.90
C LEU A 228 -8.64 18.36 6.42
N ASN A 229 -9.63 17.77 7.10
CA ASN A 229 -9.56 17.56 8.55
C ASN A 229 -8.25 16.91 8.99
N GLY A 230 -7.41 17.65 9.71
CA GLY A 230 -6.07 17.24 10.16
C GLY A 230 -4.96 17.28 9.09
N ILE A 231 -5.22 17.80 7.89
CA ILE A 231 -4.22 17.92 6.82
C ILE A 231 -4.36 19.29 6.18
N GLU A 232 -3.32 20.10 6.27
CA GLU A 232 -3.28 21.43 5.71
C GLU A 232 -2.73 21.44 4.28
N ASN A 233 -3.20 22.39 3.47
CA ASN A 233 -2.70 22.67 2.12
C ASN A 233 -2.53 21.42 1.25
N ALA A 234 -3.64 20.71 1.02
CA ALA A 234 -3.65 19.52 0.18
C ALA A 234 -4.54 19.71 -1.06
N VAL A 235 -4.29 18.90 -2.08
CA VAL A 235 -5.20 18.73 -3.21
C VAL A 235 -6.05 17.49 -2.97
N VAL A 236 -7.36 17.65 -3.10
CA VAL A 236 -8.32 16.53 -3.08
C VAL A 236 -8.96 16.41 -4.46
N LEU A 237 -8.95 15.21 -5.01
CA LEU A 237 -9.65 14.90 -6.25
C LEU A 237 -10.89 14.06 -5.94
N LEU A 238 -12.04 14.48 -6.47
CA LEU A 238 -13.26 13.67 -6.54
C LEU A 238 -13.40 13.19 -7.97
N SER A 239 -13.41 11.89 -8.18
CA SER A 239 -13.33 11.29 -9.51
C SER A 239 -14.44 10.27 -9.76
N TYR A 240 -15.05 10.39 -10.93
CA TYR A 240 -16.01 9.42 -11.49
C TYR A 240 -15.50 8.90 -12.83
N PRO A 241 -15.62 7.59 -13.13
CA PRO A 241 -15.50 7.11 -14.49
C PRO A 241 -16.54 7.81 -15.39
N GLU A 242 -16.19 8.17 -16.63
CA GLU A 242 -17.08 8.88 -17.56
C GLU A 242 -18.48 8.22 -17.65
N LYS A 243 -18.52 6.89 -17.79
CA LYS A 243 -19.77 6.12 -17.94
C LYS A 243 -20.62 6.02 -16.65
N ALA A 244 -20.08 6.45 -15.53
CA ALA A 244 -20.71 6.35 -14.21
C ALA A 244 -20.70 7.69 -13.46
N PHE A 245 -20.70 8.79 -14.21
CA PHE A 245 -20.74 10.14 -13.63
C PHE A 245 -22.00 10.32 -12.78
N GLY A 246 -21.84 10.92 -11.60
CA GLY A 246 -22.92 11.14 -10.64
C GLY A 246 -23.37 9.90 -9.86
N ASN A 247 -22.87 8.69 -10.16
CA ASN A 247 -23.21 7.49 -9.40
C ASN A 247 -22.39 7.45 -8.07
N PRO A 248 -23.01 7.56 -6.89
CA PRO A 248 -22.29 7.59 -5.61
C PRO A 248 -21.41 6.35 -5.35
N LYS A 249 -21.78 5.17 -5.90
CA LYS A 249 -20.97 3.95 -5.77
C LYS A 249 -19.69 3.97 -6.61
N ALA A 250 -19.67 4.79 -7.65
CA ALA A 250 -18.53 4.94 -8.54
C ALA A 250 -17.57 6.05 -8.10
N LEU A 251 -17.97 6.91 -7.14
CA LEU A 251 -17.13 7.97 -6.61
C LEU A 251 -15.84 7.40 -6.01
N ARG A 252 -14.72 7.99 -6.39
CA ARG A 252 -13.40 7.78 -5.78
C ARG A 252 -12.83 9.13 -5.37
N ALA A 253 -12.20 9.17 -4.22
CA ALA A 253 -11.55 10.37 -3.72
C ALA A 253 -10.06 10.08 -3.49
N PHE A 254 -9.20 11.03 -3.84
CA PHE A 254 -7.76 10.95 -3.69
C PHE A 254 -7.22 12.23 -3.05
N ILE A 255 -6.09 12.11 -2.38
CA ILE A 255 -5.36 13.25 -1.79
C ILE A 255 -3.95 13.30 -2.37
N SER A 256 -3.44 14.51 -2.52
CA SER A 256 -2.02 14.79 -2.72
C SER A 256 -1.58 15.92 -1.82
N THR A 257 -0.47 15.75 -1.08
CA THR A 257 0.18 16.85 -0.35
C THR A 257 1.16 17.63 -1.24
N ASN A 258 1.48 17.13 -2.44
CA ASN A 258 2.13 17.95 -3.45
C ASN A 258 1.03 18.69 -4.25
N VAL A 259 0.90 19.97 -4.00
CA VAL A 259 -0.15 20.83 -4.58
C VAL A 259 0.17 21.26 -6.03
N ASP A 260 1.42 21.07 -6.47
CA ASP A 260 1.89 21.48 -7.80
C ASP A 260 1.65 20.41 -8.86
N LEU A 261 1.37 19.18 -8.44
CA LEU A 261 0.99 18.11 -9.38
C LEU A 261 -0.32 18.44 -10.07
N SER A 262 -0.37 18.19 -11.37
CA SER A 262 -1.59 18.27 -12.16
C SER A 262 -2.61 17.20 -11.74
N THR A 263 -3.88 17.45 -12.02
CA THR A 263 -4.98 16.48 -11.81
C THR A 263 -4.68 15.15 -12.49
N GLN A 264 -4.12 15.18 -13.70
CA GLN A 264 -3.81 14.00 -14.48
C GLN A 264 -2.68 13.18 -13.85
N GLU A 265 -1.64 13.83 -13.31
CA GLU A 265 -0.52 13.15 -12.63
C GLU A 265 -0.98 12.47 -11.36
N ILE A 266 -1.72 13.18 -10.48
CA ILE A 266 -2.25 12.61 -9.24
C ILE A 266 -3.13 11.39 -9.57
N LEU A 267 -4.04 11.52 -10.52
CA LEU A 267 -4.95 10.43 -10.90
C LEU A 267 -4.18 9.25 -11.50
N ARG A 268 -3.18 9.49 -12.34
CA ARG A 268 -2.32 8.45 -12.94
C ARG A 268 -1.58 7.66 -11.84
N ILE A 269 -0.94 8.35 -10.91
CA ILE A 269 -0.22 7.72 -9.80
C ILE A 269 -1.19 6.92 -8.92
N SER A 270 -2.35 7.48 -8.60
CA SER A 270 -3.37 6.81 -7.77
C SER A 270 -3.95 5.54 -8.42
N ILE A 271 -4.15 5.55 -9.75
CA ILE A 271 -4.60 4.36 -10.49
C ILE A 271 -3.50 3.31 -10.55
N THR A 272 -2.26 3.73 -10.72
CA THR A 272 -1.10 2.84 -10.73
C THR A 272 -0.94 2.14 -9.38
N LEU A 273 -1.14 2.83 -8.25
CA LEU A 273 -1.16 2.22 -6.91
C LEU A 273 -2.13 1.03 -6.83
N SER A 274 -3.35 1.18 -7.36
CA SER A 274 -4.33 0.08 -7.34
C SER A 274 -3.91 -1.14 -8.19
N TYR A 275 -3.05 -0.94 -9.18
CA TYR A 275 -2.46 -2.00 -10.00
C TYR A 275 -1.32 -2.71 -9.25
N TRP A 276 -0.44 -1.95 -8.59
CA TRP A 276 0.66 -2.48 -7.78
C TRP A 276 0.14 -3.35 -6.65
N ASN A 277 -0.86 -2.89 -5.91
CA ASN A 277 -1.49 -3.65 -4.83
C ASN A 277 -2.02 -5.00 -5.31
N ARG A 278 -2.57 -5.07 -6.53
CA ARG A 278 -3.05 -6.35 -7.08
C ARG A 278 -1.93 -7.30 -7.52
N GLN A 279 -0.82 -6.77 -8.02
CA GLN A 279 0.28 -7.62 -8.51
C GLN A 279 1.17 -8.15 -7.39
N PHE A 280 1.50 -7.32 -6.39
CA PHE A 280 2.49 -7.67 -5.37
C PHE A 280 1.89 -8.36 -4.16
N LEU A 281 0.64 -8.06 -3.81
CA LEU A 281 -0.03 -8.71 -2.68
C LEU A 281 -0.79 -10.00 -3.07
N ALA A 282 -0.99 -10.26 -4.35
CA ALA A 282 -1.53 -11.54 -4.83
C ALA A 282 -0.52 -12.69 -4.73
N VAL A 283 0.75 -12.39 -4.42
CA VAL A 283 1.86 -13.37 -4.32
C VAL A 283 2.18 -13.72 -2.86
N ALA A 284 1.57 -13.04 -1.88
CA ALA A 284 1.79 -13.27 -0.44
C ALA A 284 0.88 -14.36 0.15
#